data_9c7d52e98e104120bea49ad86a729a10
#
_entry.id   9c7d52e98e104120bea49ad86a729a10
#
_cell.length_a   1.000
_cell.length_b   1.000
_cell.length_c   1.000
_cell.angle_alpha   90.00
_cell.angle_beta   90.00
_cell.angle_gamma   90.00
#
_symmetry.space_group_name_H-M   'P 1'
#
loop_
_entity.id
_entity.type
_entity.pdbx_description
1 polymer ?
#
loop_
_entity_poly.entity_id
_entity_poly.type
_entity_poly.pdbx_seq_one_letter_code
_entity_poly.pdbx_strand_id
1 'polypeptide(L)'
;MSRTDPMSTLKFGLDRLLADAALRRPLGGRRVALLAHPASVTRDLTHSLDALAALPEVALTAAFGPQHGLRGDKQDNMVESTDYVDPQHGIPVFSLYGEVRRPTDAMMGTFDVLLVDLQDLGCRIYTFITTLRYVLEAAAQHGKAVWVLDRPNPAGRPVEGLTLRTGWESFVGAGAMPMRHGLT
;
A
#
# COMPACT_ATOMS: atom_id res chain seq x y z
N MET A 1 -18.21 1.42 -36.22
CA MET A 1 -16.86 1.02 -35.73
C MET A 1 -16.65 1.66 -34.37
N SER A 2 -16.82 0.86 -33.31
CA SER A 2 -16.55 1.32 -31.92
C SER A 2 -15.05 1.52 -31.77
N ARG A 3 -14.61 2.75 -31.50
CA ARG A 3 -13.24 3.02 -31.08
C ARG A 3 -13.09 2.39 -29.69
N THR A 4 -12.41 1.25 -29.63
CA THR A 4 -11.93 0.72 -28.34
C THR A 4 -10.94 1.75 -27.79
N ASP A 5 -11.31 2.40 -26.70
CA ASP A 5 -10.45 3.33 -25.96
C ASP A 5 -9.19 2.56 -25.52
N PRO A 6 -7.98 2.96 -25.94
CA PRO A 6 -6.75 2.29 -25.53
C PRO A 6 -6.53 2.30 -24.00
N MET A 7 -7.17 3.22 -23.28
CA MET A 7 -7.20 3.23 -21.81
C MET A 7 -8.05 2.12 -21.20
N SER A 8 -8.93 1.48 -21.99
CA SER A 8 -9.81 0.40 -21.52
C SER A 8 -9.06 -0.91 -21.22
N THR A 9 -7.80 -1.02 -21.62
CA THR A 9 -6.99 -2.24 -21.43
C THR A 9 -6.08 -2.20 -20.23
N LEU A 10 -5.81 -1.01 -19.65
CA LEU A 10 -4.98 -0.88 -18.44
C LEU A 10 -5.77 -1.36 -17.22
N LYS A 11 -5.23 -2.36 -16.52
CA LYS A 11 -5.76 -2.87 -15.25
C LYS A 11 -4.70 -2.69 -14.18
N PHE A 12 -5.06 -2.03 -13.09
CA PHE A 12 -4.20 -1.93 -11.90
C PHE A 12 -4.11 -3.29 -11.19
N GLY A 13 -3.13 -3.43 -10.30
CA GLY A 13 -2.94 -4.65 -9.54
C GLY A 13 -4.20 -5.06 -8.77
N LEU A 14 -4.89 -4.09 -8.15
CA LEU A 14 -6.18 -4.33 -7.48
C LEU A 14 -7.25 -4.85 -8.45
N ASP A 15 -7.46 -4.19 -9.58
CA ASP A 15 -8.49 -4.61 -10.57
C ASP A 15 -8.23 -6.03 -11.08
N ARG A 16 -6.97 -6.39 -11.25
CA ARG A 16 -6.58 -7.75 -11.66
C ARG A 16 -6.88 -8.77 -10.57
N LEU A 17 -6.53 -8.46 -9.33
CA LEU A 17 -6.80 -9.33 -8.20
C LEU A 17 -8.31 -9.57 -8.02
N LEU A 18 -9.13 -8.50 -8.15
CA LEU A 18 -10.58 -8.60 -8.05
C LEU A 18 -11.20 -9.41 -9.19
N ALA A 19 -10.69 -9.26 -10.41
CA ALA A 19 -11.26 -9.92 -11.60
C ALA A 19 -10.86 -11.39 -11.75
N ASP A 20 -9.74 -11.83 -11.17
CA ASP A 20 -9.18 -13.16 -11.41
C ASP A 20 -9.11 -14.00 -10.13
N ALA A 21 -10.04 -14.96 -10.01
CA ALA A 21 -10.07 -15.90 -8.89
C ALA A 21 -8.80 -16.77 -8.78
N ALA A 22 -8.10 -17.02 -9.90
CA ALA A 22 -6.86 -17.79 -9.86
C ALA A 22 -5.74 -17.03 -9.11
N LEU A 23 -5.69 -15.71 -9.24
CA LEU A 23 -4.77 -14.86 -8.49
C LEU A 23 -5.09 -14.86 -6.99
N ARG A 24 -6.36 -15.03 -6.60
CA ARG A 24 -6.78 -15.05 -5.19
C ARG A 24 -6.61 -16.40 -4.50
N ARG A 25 -6.50 -17.50 -5.25
CA ARG A 25 -6.35 -18.86 -4.66
C ARG A 25 -5.30 -18.95 -3.55
N PRO A 26 -4.09 -18.36 -3.69
CA PRO A 26 -3.07 -18.43 -2.64
C PRO A 26 -3.42 -17.67 -1.36
N LEU A 27 -4.48 -16.85 -1.36
CA LEU A 27 -4.98 -16.14 -0.18
C LEU A 27 -5.96 -16.98 0.63
N GLY A 28 -6.53 -18.04 0.04
CA GLY A 28 -7.50 -18.90 0.70
C GLY A 28 -6.96 -19.52 1.98
N GLY A 29 -7.70 -19.36 3.09
CA GLY A 29 -7.32 -19.86 4.41
C GLY A 29 -6.19 -19.06 5.10
N ARG A 30 -5.70 -17.98 4.51
CA ARG A 30 -4.67 -17.11 5.08
C ARG A 30 -5.28 -15.83 5.63
N ARG A 31 -4.71 -15.33 6.72
CA ARG A 31 -5.04 -14.00 7.24
C ARG A 31 -4.42 -12.96 6.33
N VAL A 32 -5.23 -12.05 5.81
CA VAL A 32 -4.81 -11.03 4.86
C VAL A 32 -4.87 -9.66 5.52
N ALA A 33 -3.83 -8.87 5.39
CA ALA A 33 -3.86 -7.45 5.74
C ALA A 33 -3.74 -6.58 4.48
N LEU A 34 -4.19 -5.34 4.58
CA LEU A 34 -4.13 -4.35 3.50
C LEU A 34 -3.41 -3.10 3.97
N LEU A 35 -2.37 -2.68 3.25
CA LEU A 35 -1.80 -1.34 3.36
C LEU A 35 -2.37 -0.49 2.22
N ALA A 36 -3.13 0.54 2.57
CA ALA A 36 -3.84 1.37 1.60
C ALA A 36 -3.96 2.82 2.06
N HIS A 37 -4.36 3.68 1.13
CA HIS A 37 -4.47 5.12 1.26
C HIS A 37 -5.79 5.56 0.59
N PRO A 38 -6.34 6.77 0.80
CA PRO A 38 -7.58 7.22 0.15
C PRO A 38 -7.63 7.11 -1.37
N ALA A 39 -6.47 7.17 -2.05
CA ALA A 39 -6.38 6.96 -3.50
C ALA A 39 -6.31 5.47 -3.92
N SER A 40 -6.35 4.54 -2.96
CA SER A 40 -6.39 3.09 -3.21
C SER A 40 -7.81 2.67 -3.58
N VAL A 41 -8.20 2.96 -4.80
CA VAL A 41 -9.56 2.74 -5.30
C VAL A 41 -9.56 1.92 -6.59
N THR A 42 -10.66 1.22 -6.84
CA THR A 42 -10.99 0.60 -8.11
C THR A 42 -11.32 1.66 -9.17
N ARG A 43 -11.54 1.23 -10.41
CA ARG A 43 -12.01 2.14 -11.48
C ARG A 43 -13.34 2.81 -11.16
N ASP A 44 -14.19 2.16 -10.36
CA ASP A 44 -15.51 2.67 -9.94
C ASP A 44 -15.42 3.47 -8.63
N LEU A 45 -14.20 3.86 -8.23
CA LEU A 45 -13.91 4.63 -7.02
C LEU A 45 -14.30 3.92 -5.71
N THR A 46 -14.49 2.60 -5.72
CA THR A 46 -14.66 1.81 -4.50
C THR A 46 -13.30 1.65 -3.84
N HIS A 47 -13.19 1.98 -2.56
CA HIS A 47 -11.93 1.83 -1.82
C HIS A 47 -11.50 0.36 -1.75
N SER A 48 -10.19 0.09 -1.84
CA SER A 48 -9.64 -1.27 -1.90
C SER A 48 -10.01 -2.12 -0.69
N LEU A 49 -10.13 -1.52 0.51
CA LEU A 49 -10.59 -2.22 1.69
C LEU A 49 -12.01 -2.77 1.50
N ASP A 50 -12.92 -1.94 1.02
CA ASP A 50 -14.33 -2.30 0.81
C ASP A 50 -14.46 -3.35 -0.29
N ALA A 51 -13.72 -3.17 -1.38
CA ALA A 51 -13.71 -4.11 -2.50
C ALA A 51 -13.16 -5.50 -2.12
N LEU A 52 -12.13 -5.56 -1.29
CA LEU A 52 -11.56 -6.82 -0.82
C LEU A 52 -12.42 -7.47 0.26
N ALA A 53 -13.03 -6.68 1.16
CA ALA A 53 -13.95 -7.17 2.19
C ALA A 53 -15.23 -7.81 1.59
N ALA A 54 -15.61 -7.41 0.38
CA ALA A 54 -16.73 -8.00 -0.34
C ALA A 54 -16.43 -9.41 -0.91
N LEU A 55 -15.17 -9.86 -0.87
CA LEU A 55 -14.75 -11.17 -1.37
C LEU A 55 -14.76 -12.20 -0.22
N PRO A 56 -15.68 -13.17 -0.21
CA PRO A 56 -15.81 -14.12 0.91
C PRO A 56 -14.59 -15.04 1.09
N GLU A 57 -13.79 -15.21 0.05
CA GLU A 57 -12.55 -16.01 0.10
C GLU A 57 -11.34 -15.22 0.64
N VAL A 58 -11.45 -13.91 0.88
CA VAL A 58 -10.37 -13.05 1.40
C VAL A 58 -10.64 -12.75 2.88
N ALA A 59 -9.93 -13.40 3.77
CA ALA A 59 -10.04 -13.17 5.22
C ALA A 59 -9.21 -11.93 5.61
N LEU A 60 -9.81 -10.73 5.48
CA LEU A 60 -9.18 -9.50 5.97
C LEU A 60 -9.15 -9.49 7.51
N THR A 61 -7.96 -9.38 8.09
CA THR A 61 -7.75 -9.40 9.55
C THR A 61 -7.17 -8.11 10.10
N ALA A 62 -6.61 -7.25 9.25
CA ALA A 62 -6.07 -5.95 9.63
C ALA A 62 -5.94 -5.03 8.41
N ALA A 63 -5.83 -3.74 8.66
CA ALA A 63 -5.42 -2.77 7.66
C ALA A 63 -4.33 -1.84 8.23
N PHE A 64 -3.60 -1.19 7.32
CA PHE A 64 -2.54 -0.24 7.64
C PHE A 64 -2.76 1.06 6.86
N GLY A 65 -2.61 2.20 7.53
CA GLY A 65 -2.59 3.51 6.91
C GLY A 65 -1.17 4.09 6.90
N PRO A 66 -0.67 4.57 5.74
CA PRO A 66 0.57 5.36 5.68
C PRO A 66 0.31 6.79 6.18
N GLN A 67 1.21 7.72 5.87
CA GLN A 67 0.96 9.15 6.06
C GLN A 67 -0.40 9.55 5.47
N HIS A 68 -1.18 10.37 6.17
CA HIS A 68 -2.56 10.78 5.90
C HIS A 68 -3.64 9.71 6.16
N GLY A 69 -3.25 8.54 6.66
CA GLY A 69 -4.18 7.50 7.08
C GLY A 69 -4.80 6.68 5.95
N LEU A 70 -5.61 5.70 6.34
CA LEU A 70 -6.27 4.77 5.41
C LEU A 70 -7.41 5.44 4.63
N ARG A 71 -8.19 6.30 5.28
CA ARG A 71 -9.41 6.93 4.73
C ARG A 71 -9.24 8.43 4.42
N GLY A 72 -8.06 9.03 4.67
CA GLY A 72 -7.78 10.44 4.39
C GLY A 72 -8.41 11.45 5.34
N ASP A 73 -8.78 11.00 6.51
CA ASP A 73 -9.33 11.84 7.58
C ASP A 73 -8.25 12.69 8.29
N LYS A 74 -6.98 12.40 8.04
CA LYS A 74 -5.80 13.09 8.60
C LYS A 74 -5.05 13.86 7.52
N GLN A 75 -5.71 14.85 6.92
CA GLN A 75 -5.20 15.59 5.76
C GLN A 75 -4.20 16.70 6.11
N ASP A 76 -4.14 17.13 7.35
CA ASP A 76 -3.24 18.20 7.74
C ASP A 76 -1.79 17.72 7.78
N ASN A 77 -0.88 18.62 7.46
CA ASN A 77 0.52 18.29 7.31
C ASN A 77 1.12 17.89 8.66
N MET A 78 1.76 16.72 8.74
CA MET A 78 2.42 16.19 9.94
C MET A 78 1.50 15.83 11.13
N VAL A 79 0.19 15.73 10.92
CA VAL A 79 -0.71 15.21 11.96
C VAL A 79 -0.54 13.68 12.04
N GLU A 80 -0.13 13.21 13.21
CA GLU A 80 -0.04 11.79 13.51
C GLU A 80 -1.46 11.19 13.63
N SER A 81 -1.61 9.95 13.17
CA SER A 81 -2.85 9.20 13.32
C SER A 81 -2.66 8.06 14.31
N THR A 82 -3.67 7.86 15.16
CA THR A 82 -3.71 6.73 16.11
C THR A 82 -4.29 5.50 15.44
N ASP A 83 -4.01 4.33 16.01
CA ASP A 83 -4.69 3.09 15.65
C ASP A 83 -6.18 3.18 16.01
N TYR A 84 -7.02 2.49 15.21
CA TYR A 84 -8.47 2.42 15.46
C TYR A 84 -9.04 1.10 14.93
N VAL A 85 -10.30 0.84 15.22
CA VAL A 85 -11.05 -0.26 14.60
C VAL A 85 -11.94 0.32 13.51
N ASP A 86 -11.85 -0.21 12.28
CA ASP A 86 -12.72 0.21 11.19
C ASP A 86 -14.17 -0.11 11.55
N PRO A 87 -15.06 0.88 11.59
CA PRO A 87 -16.42 0.70 12.08
C PRO A 87 -17.29 -0.13 11.13
N GLN A 88 -16.93 -0.22 9.86
CA GLN A 88 -17.69 -0.97 8.85
C GLN A 88 -17.29 -2.44 8.82
N HIS A 89 -16.00 -2.73 8.97
CA HIS A 89 -15.47 -4.08 8.81
C HIS A 89 -15.05 -4.73 10.12
N GLY A 90 -14.98 -3.96 11.23
CA GLY A 90 -14.63 -4.48 12.56
C GLY A 90 -13.18 -4.96 12.69
N ILE A 91 -12.29 -4.56 11.78
CA ILE A 91 -10.88 -4.94 11.79
C ILE A 91 -10.01 -3.80 12.35
N PRO A 92 -8.88 -4.12 13.00
CA PRO A 92 -7.92 -3.11 13.42
C PRO A 92 -7.29 -2.41 12.22
N VAL A 93 -7.14 -1.09 12.32
CA VAL A 93 -6.40 -0.24 11.39
C VAL A 93 -5.24 0.36 12.12
N PHE A 94 -4.03 -0.03 11.73
CA PHE A 94 -2.79 0.43 12.32
C PHE A 94 -2.22 1.62 11.56
N SER A 95 -1.73 2.61 12.29
CA SER A 95 -1.07 3.76 11.69
C SER A 95 0.43 3.51 11.55
N LEU A 96 0.93 3.67 10.32
CA LEU A 96 2.37 3.76 10.05
C LEU A 96 2.84 5.22 9.93
N TYR A 97 2.04 6.14 10.48
CA TYR A 97 2.36 7.55 10.65
C TYR A 97 1.79 8.09 11.97
N GLY A 98 2.06 7.39 13.04
CA GLY A 98 1.68 7.72 14.41
C GLY A 98 2.90 7.55 15.34
N GLU A 99 2.75 6.79 16.39
CA GLU A 99 3.83 6.44 17.31
C GLU A 99 4.98 5.71 16.61
N VAL A 100 4.66 4.96 15.56
CA VAL A 100 5.63 4.18 14.78
C VAL A 100 5.59 4.53 13.30
N ARG A 101 6.72 4.32 12.61
CA ARG A 101 6.85 4.36 11.14
C ARG A 101 7.14 2.97 10.56
N ARG A 102 7.46 2.02 11.42
CA ARG A 102 7.69 0.61 11.09
C ARG A 102 6.67 -0.25 11.80
N PRO A 103 6.11 -1.28 11.14
CA PRO A 103 5.22 -2.21 11.83
C PRO A 103 5.91 -2.83 13.03
N THR A 104 5.19 -2.94 14.15
CA THR A 104 5.65 -3.66 15.35
C THR A 104 5.43 -5.16 15.21
N ASP A 105 6.07 -5.95 16.07
CA ASP A 105 5.89 -7.41 16.11
C ASP A 105 4.41 -7.80 16.32
N ALA A 106 3.70 -7.06 17.18
CA ALA A 106 2.28 -7.25 17.42
C ALA A 106 1.44 -7.04 16.14
N MET A 107 1.71 -5.96 15.39
CA MET A 107 1.07 -5.69 14.11
C MET A 107 1.38 -6.80 13.09
N MET A 108 2.64 -7.23 13.01
CA MET A 108 3.07 -8.32 12.10
C MET A 108 2.45 -9.68 12.47
N GLY A 109 2.05 -9.88 13.72
CA GLY A 109 1.34 -11.07 14.18
C GLY A 109 -0.11 -11.18 13.69
N THR A 110 -0.70 -10.12 13.18
CA THR A 110 -2.14 -10.07 12.81
C THR A 110 -2.46 -10.71 11.46
N PHE A 111 -1.48 -10.95 10.59
CA PHE A 111 -1.69 -11.43 9.22
C PHE A 111 -0.62 -12.43 8.77
N ASP A 112 -0.85 -13.05 7.63
CA ASP A 112 0.09 -13.96 6.96
C ASP A 112 0.54 -13.40 5.60
N VAL A 113 -0.34 -12.63 4.94
CA VAL A 113 -0.08 -11.95 3.66
C VAL A 113 -0.47 -10.49 3.78
N LEU A 114 0.40 -9.58 3.36
CA LEU A 114 0.08 -8.17 3.22
C LEU A 114 -0.10 -7.81 1.74
N LEU A 115 -1.26 -7.26 1.42
CA LEU A 115 -1.52 -6.60 0.15
C LEU A 115 -1.15 -5.12 0.30
N VAL A 116 -0.37 -4.60 -0.62
CA VAL A 116 0.02 -3.18 -0.66
C VAL A 116 -0.61 -2.53 -1.88
N ASP A 117 -1.56 -1.63 -1.64
CA ASP A 117 -2.24 -0.85 -2.67
C ASP A 117 -2.01 0.64 -2.43
N LEU A 118 -0.86 1.14 -2.86
CA LEU A 118 -0.46 2.54 -2.68
C LEU A 118 -0.26 3.20 -4.04
N GLN A 119 -0.78 4.42 -4.19
CA GLN A 119 -0.48 5.27 -5.34
C GLN A 119 0.78 6.08 -5.03
N ASP A 120 1.94 5.56 -5.42
CA ASP A 120 3.19 6.31 -5.36
C ASP A 120 3.26 7.38 -6.46
N LEU A 121 4.02 8.44 -6.25
CA LEU A 121 4.21 9.52 -7.22
C LEU A 121 5.52 9.41 -8.02
N GLY A 122 6.39 8.46 -7.68
CA GLY A 122 7.65 8.20 -8.38
C GLY A 122 8.83 9.04 -7.91
N CYS A 123 8.73 9.71 -6.75
CA CYS A 123 9.80 10.51 -6.20
C CYS A 123 10.17 10.07 -4.77
N ARG A 124 11.48 10.10 -4.47
CA ARG A 124 12.03 9.66 -3.18
C ARG A 124 11.40 10.32 -1.97
N ILE A 125 11.05 11.60 -2.06
CA ILE A 125 10.50 12.37 -0.94
C ILE A 125 9.04 12.00 -0.63
N TYR A 126 8.34 11.33 -1.55
CA TYR A 126 7.00 10.84 -1.30
C TYR A 126 7.06 9.59 -0.43
N THR A 127 6.51 9.68 0.77
CA THR A 127 6.78 8.76 1.86
C THR A 127 6.32 7.32 1.66
N PHE A 128 5.51 7.05 0.65
CA PHE A 128 4.98 5.71 0.39
C PHE A 128 6.05 4.70 0.01
N ILE A 129 7.07 5.12 -0.76
CA ILE A 129 8.20 4.23 -1.06
C ILE A 129 9.00 3.89 0.20
N THR A 130 9.13 4.84 1.15
CA THR A 130 9.76 4.59 2.46
C THR A 130 8.91 3.65 3.30
N THR A 131 7.59 3.87 3.36
CA THR A 131 6.64 2.98 4.07
C THR A 131 6.71 1.56 3.50
N LEU A 132 6.69 1.40 2.17
CA LEU A 132 6.83 0.10 1.52
C LEU A 132 8.14 -0.58 1.90
N ARG A 133 9.26 0.14 1.88
CA ARG A 133 10.56 -0.40 2.30
C ARG A 133 10.52 -0.92 3.73
N TYR A 134 9.99 -0.15 4.68
CA TYR A 134 9.90 -0.54 6.08
C TYR A 134 9.01 -1.76 6.30
N VAL A 135 7.93 -1.83 5.57
CA VAL A 135 7.02 -3.00 5.57
C VAL A 135 7.71 -4.24 5.01
N LEU A 136 8.46 -4.12 3.92
CA LEU A 136 9.20 -5.23 3.32
C LEU A 136 10.32 -5.75 4.26
N GLU A 137 11.04 -4.84 4.94
CA GLU A 137 12.04 -5.20 5.94
C GLU A 137 11.40 -5.95 7.12
N ALA A 138 10.27 -5.48 7.65
CA ALA A 138 9.53 -6.15 8.71
C ALA A 138 8.97 -7.50 8.23
N ALA A 139 8.42 -7.57 7.03
CA ALA A 139 7.89 -8.80 6.46
C ALA A 139 8.97 -9.88 6.29
N ALA A 140 10.18 -9.50 5.87
CA ALA A 140 11.32 -10.40 5.77
C ALA A 140 11.72 -10.98 7.14
N GLN A 141 11.74 -10.13 8.20
CA GLN A 141 12.06 -10.57 9.56
C GLN A 141 11.03 -11.55 10.14
N HIS A 142 9.75 -11.37 9.78
CA HIS A 142 8.63 -12.17 10.28
C HIS A 142 8.18 -13.29 9.34
N GLY A 143 8.85 -13.52 8.22
CA GLY A 143 8.50 -14.53 7.24
C GLY A 143 7.13 -14.32 6.60
N LYS A 144 6.68 -13.06 6.44
CA LYS A 144 5.38 -12.72 5.85
C LYS A 144 5.50 -12.50 4.35
N ALA A 145 4.46 -12.89 3.62
CA ALA A 145 4.36 -12.60 2.19
C ALA A 145 3.85 -11.16 1.98
N VAL A 146 4.42 -10.46 0.99
CA VAL A 146 3.96 -9.13 0.57
C VAL A 146 3.64 -9.17 -0.91
N TRP A 147 2.46 -8.68 -1.27
CA TRP A 147 2.01 -8.54 -2.65
C TRP A 147 1.77 -7.07 -2.94
N VAL A 148 2.49 -6.52 -3.90
CA VAL A 148 2.27 -5.15 -4.37
C VAL A 148 1.22 -5.18 -5.48
N LEU A 149 0.09 -4.53 -5.22
CA LEU A 149 -0.99 -4.30 -6.19
C LEU A 149 -0.63 -3.06 -7.01
N ASP A 150 0.26 -3.25 -7.97
CA ASP A 150 0.97 -2.20 -8.66
C ASP A 150 0.07 -1.16 -9.35
N ARG A 151 0.47 0.11 -9.26
CA ARG A 151 -0.13 1.27 -9.90
C ARG A 151 0.96 2.08 -10.60
N PRO A 152 0.76 2.53 -11.86
CA PRO A 152 1.73 3.37 -12.52
C PRO A 152 1.87 4.70 -11.78
N ASN A 153 3.09 5.14 -11.54
CA ASN A 153 3.34 6.45 -10.95
C ASN A 153 3.41 7.55 -12.02
N PRO A 154 3.01 8.80 -11.70
CA PRO A 154 2.95 9.89 -12.67
C PRO A 154 4.32 10.44 -13.07
N ALA A 155 5.38 10.25 -12.27
CA ALA A 155 6.72 10.70 -12.63
C ALA A 155 7.37 9.81 -13.70
N GLY A 156 6.82 8.62 -13.94
CA GLY A 156 7.29 7.70 -14.97
C GLY A 156 8.58 6.98 -14.60
N ARG A 157 9.12 6.23 -15.57
CA ARG A 157 10.23 5.29 -15.40
C ARG A 157 11.65 5.84 -15.46
N PRO A 158 11.97 6.99 -16.10
CA PRO A 158 13.35 7.46 -16.11
C PRO A 158 13.87 7.67 -14.68
N VAL A 159 15.07 7.15 -14.40
CA VAL A 159 15.76 7.42 -13.15
C VAL A 159 16.49 8.74 -13.27
N GLU A 160 16.23 9.67 -12.36
CA GLU A 160 16.82 11.03 -12.42
C GLU A 160 17.11 11.60 -11.04
N GLY A 161 18.01 12.57 -11.02
CA GLY A 161 18.41 13.33 -9.85
C GLY A 161 19.49 12.63 -9.02
N LEU A 162 19.97 13.33 -8.02
CA LEU A 162 21.05 12.83 -7.17
C LEU A 162 20.55 11.70 -6.24
N THR A 163 21.36 10.67 -6.13
CA THR A 163 21.19 9.64 -5.09
C THR A 163 21.38 10.24 -3.69
N LEU A 164 20.56 9.85 -2.76
CA LEU A 164 20.69 10.26 -1.37
C LEU A 164 22.04 9.76 -0.83
N ARG A 165 22.77 10.66 -0.17
CA ARG A 165 24.04 10.33 0.45
C ARG A 165 23.81 9.56 1.77
N THR A 166 24.69 8.63 2.07
CA THR A 166 24.74 7.93 3.35
C THR A 166 24.83 8.93 4.51
N GLY A 167 24.05 8.70 5.56
CA GLY A 167 23.95 9.58 6.73
C GLY A 167 22.91 10.69 6.61
N TRP A 168 22.19 10.76 5.46
CA TRP A 168 21.09 11.70 5.24
C TRP A 168 19.74 11.00 5.16
N GLU A 169 19.71 9.74 5.57
CA GLU A 169 18.48 8.95 5.55
C GLU A 169 17.46 9.51 6.56
N SER A 170 16.21 9.53 6.12
CA SER A 170 15.05 9.97 6.90
C SER A 170 13.78 9.32 6.38
N PHE A 171 12.64 9.64 6.99
CA PHE A 171 11.35 9.15 6.47
C PHE A 171 11.00 9.66 5.06
N VAL A 172 11.57 10.79 4.64
CA VAL A 172 11.44 11.32 3.26
C VAL A 172 12.59 10.88 2.35
N GLY A 173 13.28 9.80 2.71
CA GLY A 173 14.37 9.22 1.94
C GLY A 173 15.09 8.14 2.75
N ALA A 174 14.56 6.93 2.76
CA ALA A 174 15.03 5.85 3.63
C ALA A 174 16.29 5.12 3.14
N GLY A 175 16.92 5.55 2.06
CA GLY A 175 18.14 4.91 1.57
C GLY A 175 18.69 5.53 0.29
N ALA A 176 19.73 4.94 -0.23
CA ALA A 176 20.42 5.35 -1.46
C ALA A 176 19.48 5.22 -2.67
N MET A 177 18.65 6.21 -2.88
CA MET A 177 17.66 6.28 -3.95
C MET A 177 17.79 7.63 -4.67
N PRO A 178 17.73 7.69 -6.01
CA PRO A 178 17.67 8.95 -6.76
C PRO A 178 16.35 9.68 -6.50
N MET A 179 16.27 10.97 -6.85
CA MET A 179 15.08 11.80 -6.62
C MET A 179 13.87 11.21 -7.35
N ARG A 180 13.99 10.86 -8.63
CA ARG A 180 13.01 10.05 -9.37
C ARG A 180 13.52 8.61 -9.43
N HIS A 181 12.82 7.68 -8.81
CA HIS A 181 13.31 6.32 -8.63
C HIS A 181 13.02 5.37 -9.80
N GLY A 182 12.12 5.75 -10.71
CA GLY A 182 11.83 4.96 -11.91
C GLY A 182 11.08 3.65 -11.68
N LEU A 183 10.53 3.42 -10.49
CA LEU A 183 9.63 2.29 -10.21
C LEU A 183 8.21 2.61 -10.69
N THR A 184 7.40 1.57 -10.89
CA THR A 184 5.96 1.70 -11.19
C THR A 184 5.18 1.88 -9.91
#